data_d668a40ae33490adc67fea55c522fbd5
#
_entry.id   d668a40ae33490adc67fea55c522fbd5
#
_cell.length_a   1.000
_cell.length_b   1.000
_cell.length_c   1.000
_cell.angle_alpha   90.00
_cell.angle_beta   90.00
_cell.angle_gamma   90.00
#
_symmetry.space_group_name_H-M   'P 1'
#
loop_
_entity.id
_entity.type
_entity.pdbx_description
1 polymer ?
#
loop_
_entity_poly.entity_id
_entity_poly.type
_entity_poly.pdbx_seq_one_letter_code
_entity_poly.pdbx_strand_id
1 'polypeptide(L)'
;MALACAGVNATAASLFGDLSCQAWTDLAYPRKKTWTNAFLAPLSLTHQGLERTKPDRYNDDPNAADPAITSIDSFCLSNPKLGPADGAVAYLNALIDK
;
A
#
# COMPACT_ATOMS: atom_id res chain seq x y z
N MET A 1 -28.55 7.24 11.16
CA MET A 1 -27.68 6.49 12.08
C MET A 1 -26.78 5.54 11.33
N ALA A 2 -27.34 4.60 10.59
CA ALA A 2 -26.57 3.65 9.81
C ALA A 2 -25.65 4.34 8.80
N LEU A 3 -26.10 5.45 8.22
CA LEU A 3 -25.31 6.20 7.23
C LEU A 3 -24.02 6.74 7.81
N ALA A 4 -24.07 7.27 9.03
CA ALA A 4 -22.87 7.82 9.67
C ALA A 4 -21.86 6.70 9.93
N CYS A 5 -22.32 5.55 10.42
CA CYS A 5 -21.43 4.41 10.67
C CYS A 5 -20.85 3.88 9.36
N ALA A 6 -21.66 3.80 8.30
CA ALA A 6 -21.18 3.35 7.00
C ALA A 6 -20.12 4.30 6.45
N GLY A 7 -20.31 5.62 6.62
CA GLY A 7 -19.33 6.60 6.17
C GLY A 7 -17.99 6.46 6.88
N VAL A 8 -18.02 6.26 8.18
CA VAL A 8 -16.79 6.06 8.97
C VAL A 8 -16.10 4.77 8.54
N ASN A 9 -16.87 3.69 8.39
CA ASN A 9 -16.32 2.41 7.96
C ASN A 9 -15.70 2.49 6.57
N ALA A 10 -16.33 3.20 5.65
CA ALA A 10 -15.80 3.38 4.31
C ALA A 10 -14.47 4.12 4.34
N THR A 11 -14.35 5.14 5.19
CA THR A 11 -13.10 5.89 5.33
C THR A 11 -11.98 5.00 5.85
N ALA A 12 -12.28 4.20 6.89
CA ALA A 12 -11.30 3.28 7.46
C ALA A 12 -10.88 2.23 6.45
N ALA A 13 -11.84 1.65 5.72
CA ALA A 13 -11.56 0.65 4.70
C ALA A 13 -10.68 1.24 3.58
N SER A 14 -10.96 2.47 3.17
CA SER A 14 -10.16 3.15 2.14
C SER A 14 -8.71 3.32 2.57
N LEU A 15 -8.46 3.54 3.87
CA LEU A 15 -7.11 3.66 4.37
C LEU A 15 -6.38 2.31 4.39
N PHE A 16 -7.11 1.20 4.53
CA PHE A 16 -6.51 -0.10 4.78
C PHE A 16 -6.76 -1.13 3.68
N GLY A 17 -6.89 -0.68 2.45
CA GLY A 17 -6.93 -1.60 1.33
C GLY A 17 -8.14 -1.50 0.42
N ASP A 18 -9.12 -0.71 0.80
CA ASP A 18 -10.35 -0.55 0.01
C ASP A 18 -10.29 0.67 -0.92
N LEU A 19 -9.15 1.33 -0.97
CA LEU A 19 -8.95 2.48 -1.83
C LEU A 19 -8.92 2.03 -3.28
N SER A 20 -9.60 2.79 -4.16
CA SER A 20 -9.54 2.50 -5.60
C SER A 20 -8.33 3.17 -6.23
N CYS A 21 -7.92 2.66 -7.39
CA CYS A 21 -6.84 3.29 -8.14
C CYS A 21 -7.20 4.72 -8.56
N GLN A 22 -8.47 4.97 -8.84
CA GLN A 22 -8.91 6.32 -9.18
C GLN A 22 -8.72 7.27 -8.00
N ALA A 23 -9.15 6.86 -6.80
CA ALA A 23 -8.96 7.66 -5.60
C ALA A 23 -7.47 7.84 -5.26
N TRP A 24 -6.67 6.79 -5.45
CA TRP A 24 -5.23 6.86 -5.28
C TRP A 24 -4.60 7.93 -6.16
N THR A 25 -4.99 7.97 -7.43
CA THR A 25 -4.46 8.94 -8.38
C THR A 25 -4.70 10.39 -7.94
N ASP A 26 -5.81 10.62 -7.24
CA ASP A 26 -6.16 11.95 -6.76
C ASP A 26 -5.49 12.34 -5.45
N LEU A 27 -4.79 11.40 -4.80
CA LEU A 27 -4.10 11.72 -3.54
C LEU A 27 -2.84 12.55 -3.79
N ALA A 28 -2.61 13.52 -2.91
CA ALA A 28 -1.35 14.24 -2.88
C ALA A 28 -0.22 13.27 -2.44
N TYR A 29 1.00 13.56 -2.87
CA TYR A 29 2.14 12.69 -2.59
C TYR A 29 2.31 12.37 -1.11
N PRO A 30 2.22 13.34 -0.18
CA PRO A 30 2.36 13.00 1.25
C PRO A 30 1.32 11.99 1.73
N ARG A 31 0.11 12.04 1.18
CA ARG A 31 -0.93 11.07 1.54
C ARG A 31 -0.66 9.70 0.94
N LYS A 32 -0.15 9.67 -0.29
CA LYS A 32 0.30 8.41 -0.89
C LYS A 32 1.38 7.78 -0.02
N LYS A 33 2.31 8.58 0.47
CA LYS A 33 3.41 8.10 1.31
C LYS A 33 2.88 7.54 2.64
N THR A 34 1.96 8.26 3.28
CA THR A 34 1.34 7.80 4.52
C THR A 34 0.60 6.47 4.31
N TRP A 35 -0.20 6.39 3.24
CA TRP A 35 -0.94 5.17 2.94
C TRP A 35 0.00 4.00 2.67
N THR A 36 1.03 4.24 1.86
CA THR A 36 1.97 3.20 1.45
C THR A 36 2.72 2.64 2.65
N ASN A 37 3.20 3.50 3.54
CA ASN A 37 3.89 3.06 4.75
C ASN A 37 2.93 2.32 5.69
N ALA A 38 1.72 2.83 5.86
CA ALA A 38 0.75 2.18 6.74
C ALA A 38 0.36 0.79 6.24
N PHE A 39 0.35 0.59 4.92
CA PHE A 39 0.00 -0.69 4.32
C PHE A 39 1.19 -1.65 4.26
N LEU A 40 2.33 -1.19 3.78
CA LEU A 40 3.47 -2.07 3.50
C LEU A 40 4.38 -2.34 4.70
N ALA A 41 4.54 -1.38 5.62
CA ALA A 41 5.46 -1.58 6.73
C ALA A 41 5.05 -2.77 7.62
N PRO A 42 3.80 -2.86 8.11
CA PRO A 42 3.42 -4.02 8.91
C PRO A 42 3.37 -5.32 8.10
N LEU A 43 3.02 -5.24 6.82
CA LEU A 43 2.96 -6.42 5.97
C LEU A 43 4.36 -7.01 5.75
N SER A 44 5.34 -6.16 5.48
CA SER A 44 6.73 -6.57 5.31
C SER A 44 7.30 -7.16 6.61
N LEU A 45 6.98 -6.52 7.74
CA LEU A 45 7.43 -7.00 9.03
C LEU A 45 6.86 -8.38 9.35
N THR A 46 5.59 -8.59 9.03
CA THR A 46 4.94 -9.89 9.23
C THR A 46 5.61 -10.97 8.39
N HIS A 47 5.92 -10.65 7.14
CA HIS A 47 6.59 -11.58 6.24
C HIS A 47 7.99 -11.92 6.76
N GLN A 48 8.73 -10.92 7.21
CA GLN A 48 10.07 -11.13 7.76
C GLN A 48 10.02 -11.98 9.02
N GLY A 49 8.97 -11.83 9.82
CA GLY A 49 8.77 -12.65 11.01
C GLY A 49 8.55 -14.12 10.70
N LEU A 50 7.98 -14.43 9.53
CA LEU A 50 7.76 -15.79 9.08
C LEU A 50 9.00 -16.40 8.42
N GLU A 51 9.80 -15.57 7.76
CA GLU A 51 11.00 -16.00 7.07
C GLU A 51 12.22 -15.24 7.59
N ARG A 52 12.70 -15.64 8.75
CA ARG A 52 13.73 -14.91 9.47
C ARG A 52 15.09 -14.87 8.78
N THR A 53 15.28 -15.69 7.76
CA THR A 53 16.54 -15.68 7.02
C THR A 53 16.62 -14.55 6.00
N LYS A 54 15.52 -13.86 5.75
CA LYS A 54 15.48 -12.79 4.77
C LYS A 54 15.43 -11.43 5.47
N PRO A 55 16.12 -10.41 4.93
CA PRO A 55 16.06 -9.06 5.48
C PRO A 55 14.70 -8.42 5.23
N ASP A 56 14.31 -7.48 6.08
CA ASP A 56 13.11 -6.67 5.89
C ASP A 56 13.46 -5.52 4.95
N ARG A 57 13.41 -5.79 3.66
CA ARG A 57 13.88 -4.83 2.65
C ARG A 57 13.06 -3.56 2.60
N TYR A 58 11.81 -3.61 3.02
CA TYR A 58 10.98 -2.41 3.03
C TYR A 58 11.30 -1.53 4.24
N ASN A 59 11.25 -2.08 5.45
CA ASN A 59 11.45 -1.29 6.66
C ASN A 59 12.90 -0.89 6.89
N ASP A 60 13.84 -1.63 6.31
CA ASP A 60 15.27 -1.32 6.45
C ASP A 60 15.70 -0.15 5.57
N ASP A 61 14.87 0.25 4.61
CA ASP A 61 15.17 1.36 3.71
C ASP A 61 14.33 2.58 4.10
N PRO A 62 14.95 3.67 4.58
CA PRO A 62 14.21 4.87 4.97
C PRO A 62 13.47 5.54 3.81
N ASN A 63 13.84 5.23 2.57
CA ASN A 63 13.20 5.80 1.38
C ASN A 63 12.34 4.78 0.65
N ALA A 64 11.97 3.69 1.32
CA ALA A 64 11.26 2.59 0.67
C ALA A 64 9.93 2.99 0.04
N ALA A 65 9.24 3.97 0.62
CA ALA A 65 7.94 4.40 0.10
C ALA A 65 8.04 5.00 -1.30
N ASP A 66 9.13 5.70 -1.62
CA ASP A 66 9.23 6.42 -2.89
C ASP A 66 9.19 5.48 -4.10
N PRO A 67 10.04 4.45 -4.21
CA PRO A 67 9.93 3.52 -5.33
C PRO A 67 8.63 2.70 -5.29
N ALA A 68 8.10 2.44 -4.09
CA ALA A 68 6.82 1.74 -3.98
C ALA A 68 5.69 2.56 -4.58
N ILE A 69 5.65 3.87 -4.29
CA ILE A 69 4.64 4.77 -4.84
C ILE A 69 4.73 4.81 -6.36
N THR A 70 5.94 4.91 -6.89
CA THR A 70 6.15 4.89 -8.34
C THR A 70 5.58 3.62 -8.97
N SER A 71 5.82 2.50 -8.34
CA SER A 71 5.30 1.21 -8.81
C SER A 71 3.78 1.16 -8.73
N ILE A 72 3.20 1.65 -7.64
CA ILE A 72 1.74 1.67 -7.46
C ILE A 72 1.10 2.61 -8.48
N ASP A 73 1.71 3.78 -8.73
CA ASP A 73 1.22 4.71 -9.75
C ASP A 73 1.14 4.02 -11.11
N SER A 74 2.20 3.31 -11.51
CA SER A 74 2.23 2.58 -12.77
C SER A 74 1.17 1.48 -12.81
N PHE A 75 1.04 0.76 -11.70
CA PHE A 75 0.02 -0.29 -11.59
C PHE A 75 -1.38 0.28 -11.81
N CYS A 76 -1.68 1.39 -11.15
CA CYS A 76 -3.01 2.00 -11.24
C CYS A 76 -3.29 2.57 -12.62
N LEU A 77 -2.27 3.06 -13.32
CA LEU A 77 -2.47 3.50 -14.72
C LEU A 77 -2.87 2.34 -15.62
N SER A 78 -2.29 1.17 -15.41
CA SER A 78 -2.58 -0.01 -16.21
C SER A 78 -3.83 -0.75 -15.76
N ASN A 79 -4.25 -0.56 -14.51
CA ASN A 79 -5.36 -1.30 -13.90
C ASN A 79 -6.32 -0.36 -13.18
N PRO A 80 -6.97 0.57 -13.90
CA PRO A 80 -7.78 1.61 -13.26
C PRO A 80 -8.98 1.09 -12.47
N LYS A 81 -9.38 -0.16 -12.70
CA LYS A 81 -10.52 -0.76 -12.00
C LYS A 81 -10.12 -1.50 -10.73
N LEU A 82 -8.82 -1.64 -10.48
CA LEU A 82 -8.32 -2.29 -9.28
C LEU A 82 -7.99 -1.25 -8.21
N GLY A 83 -7.27 -1.63 -7.20
CA GLY A 83 -6.87 -0.74 -6.12
C GLY A 83 -5.38 -0.72 -5.92
N PRO A 84 -4.86 0.33 -5.28
CA PRO A 84 -3.41 0.43 -5.03
C PRO A 84 -2.89 -0.68 -4.12
N ALA A 85 -3.75 -1.30 -3.31
CA ALA A 85 -3.33 -2.43 -2.47
C ALA A 85 -2.80 -3.58 -3.32
N ASP A 86 -3.44 -3.87 -4.45
CA ASP A 86 -2.97 -4.92 -5.35
C ASP A 86 -1.59 -4.59 -5.90
N GLY A 87 -1.37 -3.34 -6.28
CA GLY A 87 -0.06 -2.88 -6.75
C GLY A 87 0.99 -2.91 -5.66
N ALA A 88 0.60 -2.55 -4.44
CA ALA A 88 1.51 -2.55 -3.30
C ALA A 88 1.97 -3.98 -2.96
N VAL A 89 1.05 -4.93 -2.95
CA VAL A 89 1.38 -6.33 -2.70
C VAL A 89 2.31 -6.87 -3.79
N ALA A 90 2.03 -6.57 -5.05
CA ALA A 90 2.89 -6.98 -6.15
C ALA A 90 4.29 -6.40 -6.00
N TYR A 91 4.40 -5.13 -5.62
CA TYR A 91 5.69 -4.50 -5.38
C TYR A 91 6.44 -5.19 -4.25
N LEU A 92 5.77 -5.44 -3.13
CA LEU A 92 6.41 -6.07 -1.98
C LEU A 92 6.89 -7.46 -2.31
N ASN A 93 6.10 -8.25 -3.02
CA ASN A 93 6.49 -9.60 -3.43
C ASN A 93 7.75 -9.57 -4.30
N ALA A 94 7.83 -8.65 -5.23
CA ALA A 94 9.02 -8.50 -6.07
C ALA A 94 10.24 -8.06 -5.24
N LEU A 95 10.03 -7.21 -4.26
CA LEU A 95 11.10 -6.75 -3.38
C LEU A 95 11.65 -7.88 -2.52
N ILE A 96 10.75 -8.70 -1.99
CA ILE A 96 11.11 -9.83 -1.14
C ILE A 96 11.88 -10.90 -1.93
N ASP A 97 11.50 -11.11 -3.17
CA ASP A 97 12.11 -12.15 -4.02
C ASP A 97 13.51 -11.78 -4.51
N LYS A 98 13.94 -10.56 -4.29
CA LYS A 98 15.31 -10.18 -4.60
C LYS A 98 16.27 -10.87 -3.65
#